data_a7512d9d6616c4d57a045e9106cd834a
#
_entry.id   a7512d9d6616c4d57a045e9106cd834a
#
_cell.length_a   1.000
_cell.length_b   1.000
_cell.length_c   1.000
_cell.angle_alpha   90.00
_cell.angle_beta   90.00
_cell.angle_gamma   90.00
#
_symmetry.space_group_name_H-M   'P 1'
#
loop_
_entity.id
_entity.type
_entity.pdbx_description
1 polymer ?
#
loop_
_entity_poly.entity_id
_entity_poly.type
_entity_poly.pdbx_seq_one_letter_code
_entity_poly.pdbx_strand_id
1 'polypeptide(L)'
;MRIRIPYVIDVIFVSDAEQIKRIEASGDVDRLHRYATAALPWWVRFYFGATRFHDAARDLWFLALEPASDPGYERRRAYLSERVATRYTRADVDKVARLLQARTDDEELAYELAQVVDRRFVGEEIPRSITTEARRTLQTFGEALLPWKYVRARRAQRDVTDYCAHAVGGGGDGHVVDVAHNIGTVAKTLTRALRMVAADLETPVERLFTAHPLTLEAPRIAVRSSRLGGLLRSSMRPGWTVVIFKIGAAATETRDLFFTFGSGGPRRACVFMDFFLAFAADVQGALRGMQSARPPEPSR
;
A
#
# COMPACT_ATOMS: atom_id res chain seq x y z
N MET A 1 13.92 -15.51 11.30
CA MET A 1 13.17 -16.35 12.27
C MET A 1 12.15 -17.21 11.55
N ARG A 2 11.93 -18.44 11.97
CA ARG A 2 10.90 -19.36 11.40
C ARG A 2 9.97 -19.84 12.49
N ILE A 3 8.67 -19.72 12.26
CA ILE A 3 7.61 -20.23 13.13
C ILE A 3 6.86 -21.30 12.33
N ARG A 4 6.82 -22.52 12.82
CA ARG A 4 6.08 -23.62 12.19
C ARG A 4 4.91 -24.01 13.11
N ILE A 5 3.70 -23.87 12.60
CA ILE A 5 2.49 -24.38 13.21
C ILE A 5 2.18 -25.69 12.47
N PRO A 6 2.37 -26.88 13.09
CA PRO A 6 2.14 -28.16 12.43
C PRO A 6 0.74 -28.21 11.81
N TYR A 7 0.64 -28.74 10.60
CA TYR A 7 -0.61 -28.90 9.83
C TYR A 7 -1.36 -27.60 9.48
N VAL A 8 -0.83 -26.42 9.86
CA VAL A 8 -1.49 -25.13 9.65
C VAL A 8 -0.71 -24.27 8.68
N ILE A 9 0.45 -23.77 9.07
CA ILE A 9 1.26 -22.85 8.29
C ILE A 9 2.70 -22.84 8.76
N ASP A 10 3.60 -22.53 7.85
CA ASP A 10 5.01 -22.29 8.13
C ASP A 10 5.31 -20.83 7.80
N VAL A 11 5.75 -20.05 8.77
CA VAL A 11 6.03 -18.61 8.60
C VAL A 11 7.51 -18.34 8.80
N ILE A 12 8.11 -17.68 7.83
CA ILE A 12 9.53 -17.31 7.82
C ILE A 12 9.63 -15.79 7.75
N PHE A 13 10.37 -15.19 8.67
CA PHE A 13 10.65 -13.76 8.69
C PHE A 13 12.06 -13.52 8.16
N VAL A 14 12.18 -12.62 7.18
CA VAL A 14 13.45 -12.17 6.59
C VAL A 14 13.53 -10.66 6.72
N SER A 15 14.61 -10.16 7.32
CA SER A 15 14.82 -8.71 7.53
C SER A 15 16.05 -8.16 6.81
N ASP A 16 17.00 -8.99 6.45
CA ASP A 16 18.20 -8.60 5.72
C ASP A 16 17.86 -8.20 4.28
N ALA A 17 18.25 -7.00 3.88
CA ALA A 17 17.90 -6.41 2.60
C ALA A 17 18.44 -7.21 1.40
N GLU A 18 19.68 -7.68 1.46
CA GLU A 18 20.28 -8.45 0.38
C GLU A 18 19.65 -9.84 0.26
N GLN A 19 19.28 -10.46 1.38
CA GLN A 19 18.52 -11.70 1.37
C GLN A 19 17.14 -11.50 0.75
N ILE A 20 16.43 -10.41 1.09
CA ILE A 20 15.12 -10.08 0.50
C ILE A 20 15.26 -9.96 -1.02
N LYS A 21 16.23 -9.17 -1.52
CA LYS A 21 16.48 -9.00 -2.96
C LYS A 21 16.77 -10.34 -3.64
N ARG A 22 17.63 -11.16 -3.03
CA ARG A 22 18.00 -12.49 -3.55
C ARG A 22 16.79 -13.43 -3.62
N ILE A 23 15.97 -13.46 -2.57
CA ILE A 23 14.78 -14.32 -2.53
C ILE A 23 13.74 -13.86 -3.54
N GLU A 24 13.51 -12.55 -3.68
CA GLU A 24 12.61 -11.99 -4.70
C GLU A 24 13.07 -12.35 -6.13
N ALA A 25 14.39 -12.36 -6.36
CA ALA A 25 14.96 -12.69 -7.67
C ALA A 25 14.95 -14.20 -7.98
N SER A 26 14.91 -15.08 -6.97
CA SER A 26 15.03 -16.53 -7.15
C SER A 26 13.80 -17.17 -7.82
N GLY A 27 12.63 -16.54 -7.73
CA GLY A 27 11.36 -17.13 -8.15
C GLY A 27 10.87 -18.28 -7.27
N ASP A 28 11.46 -18.46 -6.08
CA ASP A 28 11.04 -19.49 -5.11
C ASP A 28 9.80 -19.07 -4.32
N VAL A 29 9.54 -17.77 -4.29
CA VAL A 29 8.39 -17.16 -3.65
C VAL A 29 7.67 -16.23 -4.62
N ASP A 30 6.37 -16.05 -4.40
CA ASP A 30 5.55 -15.10 -5.15
C ASP A 30 4.62 -14.35 -4.22
N ARG A 31 3.93 -13.36 -4.75
CA ARG A 31 2.91 -12.62 -4.03
C ARG A 31 1.79 -13.55 -3.56
N LEU A 32 1.09 -13.15 -2.52
CA LEU A 32 -0.07 -13.89 -2.02
C LEU A 32 -1.27 -13.72 -2.97
N HIS A 33 -1.15 -14.23 -4.18
CA HIS A 33 -2.23 -14.24 -5.15
C HIS A 33 -3.12 -15.48 -5.00
N ARG A 34 -4.26 -15.49 -5.66
CA ARG A 34 -5.28 -16.55 -5.54
C ARG A 34 -4.75 -17.97 -5.78
N TYR A 35 -3.93 -18.16 -6.80
CA TYR A 35 -3.40 -19.47 -7.15
C TYR A 35 -2.42 -20.00 -6.11
N ALA A 36 -1.54 -19.11 -5.63
CA ALA A 36 -0.57 -19.48 -4.60
C ALA A 36 -1.23 -19.72 -3.23
N THR A 37 -2.33 -19.00 -2.94
CA THR A 37 -3.08 -19.19 -1.69
C THR A 37 -4.09 -20.32 -1.74
N ALA A 38 -4.37 -20.92 -2.90
CA ALA A 38 -5.37 -22.00 -3.04
C ALA A 38 -5.07 -23.21 -2.16
N ALA A 39 -3.80 -23.52 -1.93
CA ALA A 39 -3.37 -24.61 -1.05
C ALA A 39 -3.47 -24.28 0.46
N LEU A 40 -3.63 -22.99 0.82
CA LEU A 40 -3.76 -22.61 2.22
C LEU A 40 -5.10 -23.08 2.81
N PRO A 41 -5.15 -23.38 4.11
CA PRO A 41 -6.41 -23.68 4.81
C PRO A 41 -7.44 -22.59 4.57
N TRP A 42 -8.71 -22.98 4.42
CA TRP A 42 -9.82 -22.07 4.09
C TRP A 42 -9.91 -20.86 5.04
N TRP A 43 -9.67 -21.06 6.34
CA TRP A 43 -9.70 -19.98 7.34
C TRP A 43 -8.57 -18.97 7.16
N VAL A 44 -7.38 -19.41 6.71
CA VAL A 44 -6.27 -18.50 6.36
C VAL A 44 -6.66 -17.65 5.15
N ARG A 45 -7.23 -18.29 4.11
CA ARG A 45 -7.74 -17.59 2.91
C ARG A 45 -8.85 -16.60 3.25
N PHE A 46 -9.73 -17.00 4.18
CA PHE A 46 -10.80 -16.14 4.66
C PHE A 46 -10.23 -14.84 5.27
N TYR A 47 -9.23 -14.93 6.15
CA TYR A 47 -8.59 -13.77 6.75
C TYR A 47 -7.79 -12.94 5.73
N PHE A 48 -7.12 -13.55 4.77
CA PHE A 48 -6.46 -12.81 3.69
C PHE A 48 -7.43 -11.97 2.88
N GLY A 49 -8.64 -12.46 2.62
CA GLY A 49 -9.68 -11.73 1.94
C GLY A 49 -10.09 -10.42 2.64
N ALA A 50 -9.94 -10.33 3.96
CA ALA A 50 -10.29 -9.11 4.70
C ALA A 50 -9.29 -7.96 4.53
N THR A 51 -8.03 -8.29 4.23
CA THR A 51 -6.95 -7.29 4.08
C THR A 51 -6.69 -6.94 2.61
N ARG A 52 -7.51 -7.46 1.67
CA ARG A 52 -7.24 -7.40 0.24
C ARG A 52 -8.50 -7.04 -0.55
N PHE A 53 -8.37 -6.06 -1.44
CA PHE A 53 -9.43 -5.76 -2.39
C PHE A 53 -9.51 -6.87 -3.44
N HIS A 54 -10.71 -7.32 -3.72
CA HIS A 54 -11.01 -8.41 -4.62
C HIS A 54 -12.34 -8.18 -5.32
N ASP A 55 -12.35 -8.21 -6.63
CA ASP A 55 -13.57 -8.28 -7.43
C ASP A 55 -14.00 -9.74 -7.56
N ALA A 56 -15.01 -10.13 -6.79
CA ALA A 56 -15.49 -11.50 -6.79
C ALA A 56 -16.18 -11.90 -8.11
N ALA A 57 -16.74 -10.95 -8.84
CA ALA A 57 -17.42 -11.22 -10.11
C ALA A 57 -16.43 -11.59 -11.22
N ARG A 58 -15.25 -10.98 -11.19
CA ARG A 58 -14.18 -11.23 -12.18
C ARG A 58 -13.04 -12.08 -11.63
N ASP A 59 -13.10 -12.44 -10.36
CA ASP A 59 -12.05 -13.13 -9.61
C ASP A 59 -10.67 -12.44 -9.74
N LEU A 60 -10.67 -11.12 -9.64
CA LEU A 60 -9.48 -10.29 -9.78
C LEU A 60 -9.06 -9.70 -8.43
N TRP A 61 -7.76 -9.73 -8.19
CA TRP A 61 -7.12 -9.08 -7.05
C TRP A 61 -6.46 -7.77 -7.50
N PHE A 62 -6.22 -6.84 -6.57
CA PHE A 62 -5.50 -5.63 -6.91
C PHE A 62 -4.05 -5.94 -7.33
N LEU A 63 -3.50 -5.10 -8.19
CA LEU A 63 -2.25 -5.33 -8.92
C LEU A 63 -1.07 -5.78 -8.06
N ALA A 64 -0.94 -5.24 -6.84
CA ALA A 64 0.16 -5.62 -5.96
C ALA A 64 0.12 -7.10 -5.51
N LEU A 65 -0.99 -7.81 -5.69
CA LEU A 65 -1.12 -9.24 -5.38
C LEU A 65 -1.08 -10.13 -6.61
N GLU A 66 -1.24 -9.59 -7.81
CA GLU A 66 -1.14 -10.41 -9.03
C GLU A 66 0.32 -10.80 -9.31
N PRO A 67 0.57 -12.00 -9.82
CA PRO A 67 1.90 -12.40 -10.24
C PRO A 67 2.37 -11.51 -11.41
N ALA A 68 3.65 -11.14 -11.39
CA ALA A 68 4.22 -10.35 -12.49
C ALA A 68 4.25 -11.11 -13.85
N SER A 69 4.00 -12.41 -13.83
CA SER A 69 3.83 -13.27 -15.00
C SER A 69 2.40 -13.24 -15.58
N ASP A 70 1.44 -12.62 -14.88
CA ASP A 70 0.08 -12.49 -15.40
C ASP A 70 0.09 -11.59 -16.64
N PRO A 71 -0.50 -12.00 -17.76
CA PRO A 71 -0.54 -11.21 -18.99
C PRO A 71 -1.23 -9.84 -18.83
N GLY A 72 -2.14 -9.72 -17.86
CA GLY A 72 -2.84 -8.49 -17.53
C GLY A 72 -2.03 -7.52 -16.67
N TYR A 73 -0.96 -8.01 -16.02
CA TYR A 73 -0.19 -7.23 -15.05
C TYR A 73 0.39 -5.94 -15.64
N GLU A 74 1.13 -6.05 -16.74
CA GLU A 74 1.79 -4.88 -17.34
C GLU A 74 0.77 -3.89 -17.92
N ARG A 75 -0.34 -4.36 -18.47
CA ARG A 75 -1.44 -3.50 -18.96
C ARG A 75 -2.08 -2.72 -17.81
N ARG A 76 -2.39 -3.37 -16.69
CA ARG A 76 -2.96 -2.73 -15.50
C ARG A 76 -1.97 -1.74 -14.89
N ARG A 77 -0.68 -2.10 -14.84
CA ARG A 77 0.39 -1.23 -14.37
C ARG A 77 0.51 0.02 -15.25
N ALA A 78 0.50 -0.14 -16.57
CA ALA A 78 0.56 0.97 -17.54
C ALA A 78 -0.64 1.92 -17.37
N TYR A 79 -1.85 1.38 -17.25
CA TYR A 79 -3.06 2.17 -16.98
C TYR A 79 -2.94 3.05 -15.74
N LEU A 80 -2.46 2.48 -14.61
CA LEU A 80 -2.26 3.24 -13.39
C LEU A 80 -1.16 4.29 -13.57
N SER A 81 -0.03 3.91 -14.16
CA SER A 81 1.12 4.82 -14.35
C SER A 81 0.77 6.01 -15.23
N GLU A 82 0.02 5.81 -16.31
CA GLU A 82 -0.43 6.88 -17.20
C GLU A 82 -1.29 7.91 -16.47
N ARG A 83 -2.22 7.46 -15.64
CA ARG A 83 -3.09 8.35 -14.87
C ARG A 83 -2.37 9.05 -13.74
N VAL A 84 -1.43 8.38 -13.09
CA VAL A 84 -0.58 8.97 -12.04
C VAL A 84 0.37 10.03 -12.61
N ALA A 85 0.81 9.88 -13.85
CA ALA A 85 1.64 10.87 -14.53
C ALA A 85 0.95 12.24 -14.71
N THR A 86 -0.39 12.29 -14.61
CA THR A 86 -1.14 13.56 -14.60
C THR A 86 -0.87 14.29 -13.29
N ARG A 87 -0.21 15.44 -13.38
CA ARG A 87 0.25 16.18 -12.20
C ARG A 87 -0.91 16.79 -11.40
N TYR A 88 -0.74 16.87 -10.08
CA TYR A 88 -1.51 17.74 -9.18
C TYR A 88 -1.22 19.23 -9.51
N THR A 89 -2.09 20.11 -9.06
CA THR A 89 -1.92 21.56 -9.22
C THR A 89 -1.28 22.20 -8.00
N ARG A 90 -0.74 23.40 -8.14
CA ARG A 90 -0.27 24.18 -7.00
C ARG A 90 -1.39 24.43 -5.97
N ALA A 91 -2.61 24.65 -6.45
CA ALA A 91 -3.78 24.84 -5.61
C ALA A 91 -4.07 23.61 -4.72
N ASP A 92 -3.86 22.41 -5.24
CA ASP A 92 -4.01 21.16 -4.47
C ASP A 92 -2.97 21.09 -3.34
N VAL A 93 -1.71 21.41 -3.65
CA VAL A 93 -0.62 21.47 -2.67
C VAL A 93 -0.94 22.47 -1.55
N ASP A 94 -1.32 23.69 -1.94
CA ASP A 94 -1.62 24.75 -0.98
C ASP A 94 -2.86 24.43 -0.13
N LYS A 95 -3.86 23.76 -0.70
CA LYS A 95 -5.03 23.29 0.03
C LYS A 95 -4.65 22.26 1.10
N VAL A 96 -3.91 21.23 0.72
CA VAL A 96 -3.45 20.18 1.65
C VAL A 96 -2.53 20.76 2.71
N ALA A 97 -1.60 21.65 2.35
CA ALA A 97 -0.73 22.31 3.32
C ALA A 97 -1.51 23.13 4.36
N ARG A 98 -2.55 23.85 3.94
CA ARG A 98 -3.45 24.59 4.89
C ARG A 98 -4.17 23.65 5.85
N LEU A 99 -4.68 22.51 5.36
CA LEU A 99 -5.34 21.50 6.22
C LEU A 99 -4.38 20.92 7.25
N LEU A 100 -3.15 20.63 6.84
CA LEU A 100 -2.12 20.14 7.76
C LEU A 100 -1.73 21.20 8.79
N GLN A 101 -1.57 22.45 8.38
CA GLN A 101 -1.25 23.58 9.27
C GLN A 101 -2.39 23.84 10.27
N ALA A 102 -3.64 23.74 9.82
CA ALA A 102 -4.82 23.89 10.69
C ALA A 102 -5.04 22.68 11.60
N ARG A 103 -4.21 21.63 11.49
CA ARG A 103 -4.37 20.36 12.22
C ARG A 103 -5.76 19.74 12.08
N THR A 104 -6.37 19.92 10.91
CA THR A 104 -7.65 19.30 10.56
C THR A 104 -7.61 17.81 10.86
N ASP A 105 -8.75 17.20 11.17
CA ASP A 105 -8.80 15.76 11.42
C ASP A 105 -8.38 14.92 10.21
N ASP A 106 -8.10 13.65 10.45
CA ASP A 106 -7.62 12.74 9.40
C ASP A 106 -8.70 12.37 8.39
N GLU A 107 -9.98 12.53 8.73
CA GLU A 107 -11.09 12.21 7.82
C GLU A 107 -11.20 13.28 6.73
N GLU A 108 -11.13 14.54 7.11
CA GLU A 108 -11.11 15.66 6.17
C GLU A 108 -9.85 15.63 5.28
N LEU A 109 -8.68 15.41 5.90
CA LEU A 109 -7.44 15.29 5.15
C LEU A 109 -7.48 14.12 4.16
N ALA A 110 -8.02 12.97 4.56
CA ALA A 110 -8.16 11.80 3.69
C ALA A 110 -9.12 12.06 2.53
N TYR A 111 -10.23 12.76 2.79
CA TYR A 111 -11.16 13.16 1.76
C TYR A 111 -10.49 14.05 0.71
N GLU A 112 -9.81 15.09 1.12
CA GLU A 112 -9.15 16.01 0.20
C GLU A 112 -8.01 15.34 -0.58
N LEU A 113 -7.26 14.46 0.05
CA LEU A 113 -6.23 13.67 -0.63
C LEU A 113 -6.83 12.73 -1.69
N ALA A 114 -7.97 12.11 -1.42
CA ALA A 114 -8.66 11.29 -2.41
C ALA A 114 -9.11 12.14 -3.62
N GLN A 115 -9.55 13.39 -3.42
CA GLN A 115 -9.86 14.28 -4.55
C GLN A 115 -8.62 14.59 -5.39
N VAL A 116 -7.46 14.84 -4.76
CA VAL A 116 -6.21 15.12 -5.47
C VAL A 116 -5.70 13.90 -6.24
N VAL A 117 -5.72 12.73 -5.62
CA VAL A 117 -5.07 11.52 -6.14
C VAL A 117 -6.01 10.65 -6.97
N ASP A 118 -7.22 10.39 -6.46
CA ASP A 118 -8.09 9.33 -6.98
C ASP A 118 -9.19 9.84 -7.93
N ARG A 119 -9.60 11.11 -7.84
CA ARG A 119 -10.61 11.69 -8.72
C ARG A 119 -10.30 11.48 -10.20
N ARG A 120 -9.03 11.50 -10.59
CA ARG A 120 -8.58 11.26 -11.97
C ARG A 120 -8.87 9.86 -12.49
N PHE A 121 -9.09 8.89 -11.60
CA PHE A 121 -9.41 7.50 -11.95
C PHE A 121 -10.91 7.30 -12.10
N VAL A 122 -11.71 8.01 -11.30
CA VAL A 122 -13.16 7.88 -11.30
C VAL A 122 -13.85 8.95 -12.17
N GLY A 123 -13.15 10.04 -12.51
CA GLY A 123 -13.66 11.10 -13.36
C GLY A 123 -14.63 12.08 -12.68
N GLU A 124 -14.96 11.85 -11.42
CA GLU A 124 -15.89 12.65 -10.62
C GLU A 124 -15.39 12.86 -9.20
N GLU A 125 -16.08 13.70 -8.44
CA GLU A 125 -15.80 13.89 -7.03
C GLU A 125 -16.13 12.62 -6.23
N ILE A 126 -15.16 12.15 -5.42
CA ILE A 126 -15.33 10.96 -4.59
C ILE A 126 -16.16 11.33 -3.36
N PRO A 127 -17.29 10.66 -3.11
CA PRO A 127 -18.12 10.97 -1.95
C PRO A 127 -17.38 10.77 -0.61
N ARG A 128 -17.63 11.63 0.37
CA ARG A 128 -17.04 11.50 1.72
C ARG A 128 -17.34 10.15 2.36
N SER A 129 -18.52 9.59 2.12
CA SER A 129 -18.88 8.26 2.61
C SER A 129 -17.91 7.18 2.12
N ILE A 130 -17.46 7.27 0.86
CA ILE A 130 -16.53 6.31 0.27
C ILE A 130 -15.14 6.44 0.90
N THR A 131 -14.64 7.66 1.12
CA THR A 131 -13.34 7.85 1.80
C THR A 131 -13.40 7.42 3.27
N THR A 132 -14.52 7.63 3.95
CA THR A 132 -14.77 7.13 5.31
C THR A 132 -14.78 5.61 5.35
N GLU A 133 -15.47 4.93 4.39
CA GLU A 133 -15.44 3.47 4.29
C GLU A 133 -14.03 2.97 3.93
N ALA A 134 -13.32 3.62 3.02
CA ALA A 134 -11.96 3.27 2.67
C ALA A 134 -11.00 3.26 3.88
N ARG A 135 -11.18 4.18 4.83
CA ARG A 135 -10.44 4.19 6.10
C ARG A 135 -10.77 3.01 7.02
N ARG A 136 -11.92 2.38 6.86
CA ARG A 136 -12.34 1.20 7.64
C ARG A 136 -11.78 -0.11 7.12
N THR A 137 -11.21 -0.11 5.91
CA THR A 137 -10.53 -1.28 5.35
C THR A 137 -9.30 -1.63 6.17
N LEU A 138 -8.91 -2.90 6.20
CA LEU A 138 -7.73 -3.36 6.94
C LEU A 138 -6.49 -3.28 6.05
N GLN A 139 -5.37 -2.90 6.66
CA GLN A 139 -4.06 -2.89 5.98
C GLN A 139 -3.18 -4.03 6.43
N THR A 140 -3.38 -4.54 7.65
CA THR A 140 -2.57 -5.61 8.22
C THR A 140 -3.40 -6.84 8.54
N PHE A 141 -2.74 -8.00 8.43
CA PHE A 141 -3.36 -9.27 8.80
C PHE A 141 -3.74 -9.30 10.30
N GLY A 142 -2.93 -8.69 11.15
CA GLY A 142 -3.21 -8.63 12.60
C GLY A 142 -4.52 -7.95 12.96
N GLU A 143 -4.91 -6.91 12.20
CA GLU A 143 -6.21 -6.24 12.41
C GLU A 143 -7.39 -7.17 12.10
N ALA A 144 -7.22 -8.11 11.16
CA ALA A 144 -8.27 -9.05 10.76
C ALA A 144 -8.56 -10.14 11.81
N LEU A 145 -7.70 -10.31 12.81
CA LEU A 145 -7.91 -11.29 13.89
C LEU A 145 -9.10 -10.93 14.80
N LEU A 146 -9.59 -9.69 14.75
CA LEU A 146 -10.75 -9.26 15.50
C LEU A 146 -12.02 -9.41 14.64
N PRO A 147 -12.94 -10.33 14.96
CA PRO A 147 -14.09 -10.67 14.09
C PRO A 147 -14.92 -9.45 13.66
N TRP A 148 -15.17 -8.51 14.58
CA TRP A 148 -15.94 -7.31 14.26
C TRP A 148 -15.21 -6.35 13.31
N LYS A 149 -13.88 -6.22 13.43
CA LYS A 149 -13.07 -5.46 12.48
C LYS A 149 -13.08 -6.13 11.11
N TYR A 150 -12.99 -7.46 11.07
CA TYR A 150 -13.09 -8.23 9.85
C TYR A 150 -14.40 -7.96 9.11
N VAL A 151 -15.55 -8.14 9.77
CA VAL A 151 -16.86 -7.95 9.16
C VAL A 151 -17.02 -6.53 8.64
N ARG A 152 -16.64 -5.52 9.46
CA ARG A 152 -16.67 -4.12 9.07
C ARG A 152 -15.80 -3.82 7.86
N ALA A 153 -14.58 -4.35 7.85
CA ALA A 153 -13.65 -4.14 6.73
C ALA A 153 -14.13 -4.79 5.43
N ARG A 154 -14.72 -5.99 5.51
CA ARG A 154 -15.29 -6.67 4.34
C ARG A 154 -16.45 -5.90 3.73
N ARG A 155 -17.31 -5.31 4.58
CA ARG A 155 -18.38 -4.43 4.12
C ARG A 155 -17.81 -3.18 3.45
N ALA A 156 -16.90 -2.51 4.11
CA ALA A 156 -16.24 -1.31 3.59
C ALA A 156 -15.53 -1.57 2.25
N GLN A 157 -14.82 -2.70 2.11
CA GLN A 157 -14.20 -3.09 0.84
C GLN A 157 -15.22 -3.25 -0.28
N ARG A 158 -16.37 -3.87 0.02
CA ARG A 158 -17.45 -4.02 -0.96
C ARG A 158 -17.99 -2.67 -1.38
N ASP A 159 -18.35 -1.80 -0.42
CA ASP A 159 -18.94 -0.49 -0.69
C ASP A 159 -18.00 0.38 -1.57
N VAL A 160 -16.68 0.36 -1.28
CA VAL A 160 -15.67 1.06 -2.09
C VAL A 160 -15.53 0.43 -3.48
N THR A 161 -15.53 -0.91 -3.58
CA THR A 161 -15.40 -1.61 -4.87
C THR A 161 -16.62 -1.37 -5.75
N ASP A 162 -17.82 -1.43 -5.17
CA ASP A 162 -19.09 -1.19 -5.89
C ASP A 162 -19.16 0.25 -6.42
N TYR A 163 -18.75 1.24 -5.61
CA TYR A 163 -18.60 2.61 -6.07
C TYR A 163 -17.64 2.70 -7.26
N CYS A 164 -16.45 2.14 -7.15
CA CYS A 164 -15.47 2.17 -8.24
C CYS A 164 -15.98 1.46 -9.49
N ALA A 165 -16.75 0.39 -9.36
CA ALA A 165 -17.34 -0.33 -10.49
C ALA A 165 -18.33 0.54 -11.29
N HIS A 166 -19.06 1.44 -10.62
CA HIS A 166 -19.95 2.39 -11.26
C HIS A 166 -19.18 3.56 -11.88
N ALA A 167 -18.25 4.16 -11.12
CA ALA A 167 -17.54 5.37 -11.50
C ALA A 167 -16.50 5.16 -12.61
N VAL A 168 -15.76 4.04 -12.59
CA VAL A 168 -14.72 3.75 -13.62
C VAL A 168 -15.33 3.29 -14.94
N GLY A 169 -16.66 3.02 -14.97
CA GLY A 169 -17.37 2.53 -16.12
C GLY A 169 -17.00 1.08 -16.45
N GLY A 170 -17.97 0.22 -16.69
CA GLY A 170 -17.85 -1.25 -16.79
C GLY A 170 -16.86 -1.83 -17.83
N GLY A 171 -15.78 -1.13 -18.16
CA GLY A 171 -14.65 -1.62 -18.95
C GLY A 171 -13.94 -2.76 -18.24
N GLY A 172 -14.06 -3.96 -18.77
CA GLY A 172 -13.74 -5.26 -18.17
C GLY A 172 -12.31 -5.54 -17.67
N ASP A 173 -11.49 -4.56 -17.38
CA ASP A 173 -10.04 -4.70 -17.33
C ASP A 173 -9.41 -4.76 -15.91
N GLY A 174 -10.18 -5.04 -14.86
CA GLY A 174 -9.62 -5.21 -13.51
C GLY A 174 -9.21 -3.92 -12.79
N HIS A 175 -9.33 -2.76 -13.45
CA HIS A 175 -8.94 -1.45 -12.90
C HIS A 175 -9.77 -1.04 -11.67
N VAL A 176 -11.01 -1.50 -11.58
CA VAL A 176 -11.91 -1.24 -10.45
C VAL A 176 -11.27 -1.59 -9.12
N VAL A 177 -10.67 -2.78 -9.02
CA VAL A 177 -10.03 -3.26 -7.79
C VAL A 177 -8.77 -2.46 -7.48
N ASP A 178 -8.02 -2.08 -8.50
CA ASP A 178 -6.81 -1.27 -8.34
C ASP A 178 -7.14 0.14 -7.84
N VAL A 179 -8.19 0.75 -8.39
CA VAL A 179 -8.67 2.07 -7.95
C VAL A 179 -9.23 2.00 -6.53
N ALA A 180 -10.05 1.00 -6.22
CA ALA A 180 -10.57 0.78 -4.87
C ALA A 180 -9.46 0.60 -3.84
N HIS A 181 -8.42 -0.20 -4.18
CA HIS A 181 -7.24 -0.36 -3.33
C HIS A 181 -6.49 0.96 -3.15
N ASN A 182 -6.37 1.76 -4.22
CA ASN A 182 -5.68 3.04 -4.15
C ASN A 182 -6.40 4.02 -3.23
N ILE A 183 -7.73 4.17 -3.35
CA ILE A 183 -8.54 5.00 -2.43
C ILE A 183 -8.31 4.57 -0.97
N GLY A 184 -8.29 3.27 -0.67
CA GLY A 184 -7.99 2.76 0.66
C GLY A 184 -6.57 3.10 1.14
N THR A 185 -5.59 3.05 0.24
CA THR A 185 -4.19 3.38 0.54
C THR A 185 -4.04 4.89 0.77
N VAL A 186 -4.63 5.72 -0.07
CA VAL A 186 -4.62 7.18 0.06
C VAL A 186 -5.26 7.59 1.38
N ALA A 187 -6.45 7.09 1.68
CA ALA A 187 -7.19 7.45 2.88
C ALA A 187 -6.46 7.11 4.21
N LYS A 188 -5.52 6.17 4.18
CA LYS A 188 -4.76 5.75 5.38
C LYS A 188 -3.27 6.07 5.29
N THR A 189 -2.60 5.50 4.29
CA THR A 189 -1.13 5.52 4.22
C THR A 189 -0.64 6.91 3.85
N LEU A 190 -1.24 7.53 2.84
CA LEU A 190 -0.84 8.87 2.40
C LEU A 190 -1.17 9.92 3.46
N THR A 191 -2.35 9.85 4.07
CA THR A 191 -2.74 10.75 5.17
C THR A 191 -1.72 10.68 6.31
N ARG A 192 -1.36 9.47 6.74
CA ARG A 192 -0.33 9.28 7.78
C ARG A 192 1.03 9.85 7.36
N ALA A 193 1.43 9.60 6.13
CA ALA A 193 2.71 10.06 5.61
C ALA A 193 2.81 11.59 5.59
N LEU A 194 1.76 12.28 5.17
CA LEU A 194 1.75 13.75 5.18
C LEU A 194 1.69 14.34 6.59
N ARG A 195 1.09 13.64 7.57
CA ARG A 195 1.21 14.03 8.98
C ARG A 195 2.66 13.95 9.46
N MET A 196 3.40 12.93 9.04
CA MET A 196 4.82 12.81 9.36
C MET A 196 5.63 13.96 8.73
N VAL A 197 5.36 14.28 7.47
CA VAL A 197 5.98 15.43 6.77
C VAL A 197 5.67 16.74 7.49
N ALA A 198 4.44 16.95 7.93
CA ALA A 198 4.06 18.16 8.67
C ALA A 198 4.69 18.24 10.07
N ALA A 199 5.03 17.11 10.67
CA ALA A 199 5.67 17.04 11.98
C ALA A 199 7.20 17.29 11.91
N ASP A 200 7.82 17.03 10.75
CA ASP A 200 9.26 17.25 10.52
C ASP A 200 9.46 17.90 9.15
N LEU A 201 9.55 19.22 9.15
CA LEU A 201 9.73 20.00 7.94
C LEU A 201 11.21 20.10 7.51
N GLU A 202 12.15 19.80 8.37
CA GLU A 202 13.59 19.95 8.10
C GLU A 202 14.18 18.74 7.38
N THR A 203 13.72 17.55 7.74
CA THR A 203 14.21 16.31 7.13
C THR A 203 13.63 16.15 5.70
N PRO A 204 14.45 15.93 4.67
CA PRO A 204 13.98 15.63 3.33
C PRO A 204 13.02 14.43 3.31
N VAL A 205 11.97 14.51 2.48
CA VAL A 205 10.88 13.51 2.43
C VAL A 205 11.40 12.08 2.24
N GLU A 206 12.42 11.89 1.39
CA GLU A 206 13.02 10.58 1.13
C GLU A 206 13.69 9.99 2.39
N ARG A 207 14.38 10.83 3.14
CA ARG A 207 15.00 10.42 4.42
C ARG A 207 13.95 10.14 5.47
N LEU A 208 12.91 10.96 5.53
CA LEU A 208 11.80 10.76 6.46
C LEU A 208 11.13 9.41 6.23
N PHE A 209 10.85 9.05 4.98
CA PHE A 209 10.17 7.80 4.65
C PHE A 209 11.07 6.56 4.75
N THR A 210 12.37 6.68 4.64
CA THR A 210 13.29 5.58 4.92
C THR A 210 13.52 5.39 6.42
N ALA A 211 13.49 6.46 7.21
CA ALA A 211 13.52 6.38 8.67
C ALA A 211 12.21 5.85 9.26
N HIS A 212 11.08 6.21 8.64
CA HIS A 212 9.74 5.82 9.07
C HIS A 212 8.97 5.17 7.91
N PRO A 213 9.29 3.93 7.54
CA PRO A 213 8.73 3.27 6.37
C PRO A 213 7.21 3.19 6.39
N LEU A 214 6.58 3.48 5.26
CA LEU A 214 5.13 3.44 5.10
C LEU A 214 4.59 2.01 5.08
N THR A 215 5.39 1.08 4.52
CA THR A 215 5.10 -0.34 4.49
C THR A 215 6.11 -1.09 5.35
N LEU A 216 5.64 -1.80 6.35
CA LEU A 216 6.50 -2.52 7.29
C LEU A 216 6.82 -3.94 6.84
N GLU A 217 5.88 -4.60 6.17
CA GLU A 217 5.94 -6.01 5.84
C GLU A 217 5.40 -6.28 4.43
N ALA A 218 6.05 -7.19 3.72
CA ALA A 218 5.59 -7.71 2.44
C ALA A 218 5.49 -9.24 2.51
N PRO A 219 4.29 -9.79 2.64
CA PRO A 219 4.11 -11.24 2.65
C PRO A 219 4.27 -11.83 1.25
N ARG A 220 4.89 -13.01 1.20
CA ARG A 220 5.07 -13.86 0.01
C ARG A 220 4.67 -15.27 0.36
N ILE A 221 4.35 -16.06 -0.64
CA ILE A 221 4.09 -17.48 -0.49
C ILE A 221 5.13 -18.29 -1.26
N ALA A 222 5.59 -19.38 -0.70
CA ALA A 222 6.47 -20.31 -1.40
C ALA A 222 5.72 -20.96 -2.57
N VAL A 223 6.28 -20.86 -3.76
CA VAL A 223 5.77 -21.53 -4.98
C VAL A 223 6.63 -22.71 -5.39
N ARG A 224 7.83 -22.79 -4.84
CA ARG A 224 8.77 -23.92 -5.05
C ARG A 224 9.30 -24.45 -3.73
N SER A 225 9.66 -25.74 -3.73
CA SER A 225 10.40 -26.34 -2.61
C SER A 225 11.85 -25.88 -2.68
N SER A 226 12.25 -25.03 -1.75
CA SER A 226 13.58 -24.42 -1.72
C SER A 226 14.04 -24.21 -0.28
N ARG A 227 15.36 -24.14 -0.10
CA ARG A 227 15.99 -23.73 1.17
C ARG A 227 16.35 -22.23 1.19
N LEU A 228 15.83 -21.43 0.27
CA LEU A 228 16.14 -20.01 0.11
C LEU A 228 17.65 -19.74 0.08
N GLY A 229 18.37 -20.44 -0.82
CA GLY A 229 19.82 -20.27 -0.96
C GLY A 229 20.63 -20.73 0.26
N GLY A 230 20.12 -21.66 1.05
CA GLY A 230 20.80 -22.17 2.26
C GLY A 230 20.37 -21.46 3.56
N LEU A 231 19.52 -20.44 3.50
CA LEU A 231 19.00 -19.73 4.67
C LEU A 231 18.21 -20.65 5.63
N LEU A 232 17.59 -21.70 5.08
CA LEU A 232 16.76 -22.62 5.83
C LEU A 232 17.44 -23.97 6.01
N ARG A 233 17.32 -24.55 7.21
CA ARG A 233 17.75 -25.94 7.48
C ARG A 233 16.90 -26.96 6.73
N SER A 234 15.63 -26.68 6.46
CA SER A 234 14.72 -27.55 5.71
C SER A 234 13.98 -26.74 4.64
N SER A 235 13.64 -27.40 3.53
CA SER A 235 12.93 -26.78 2.43
C SER A 235 11.57 -26.22 2.83
N MET A 236 11.17 -25.16 2.15
CA MET A 236 9.81 -24.63 2.18
C MET A 236 8.82 -25.63 1.59
N ARG A 237 7.58 -25.55 2.01
CA ARG A 237 6.47 -26.28 1.41
C ARG A 237 5.66 -25.34 0.53
N PRO A 238 5.63 -25.55 -0.79
CA PRO A 238 4.83 -24.72 -1.69
C PRO A 238 3.38 -24.64 -1.24
N GLY A 239 2.80 -23.42 -1.31
CA GLY A 239 1.44 -23.15 -0.87
C GLY A 239 1.20 -23.16 0.66
N TRP A 240 2.18 -23.62 1.47
CA TRP A 240 2.06 -23.74 2.94
C TRP A 240 3.05 -22.89 3.71
N THR A 241 4.09 -22.39 3.03
CA THR A 241 5.10 -21.55 3.66
C THR A 241 4.90 -20.11 3.24
N VAL A 242 4.64 -19.25 4.21
CA VAL A 242 4.58 -17.79 4.04
C VAL A 242 5.91 -17.19 4.45
N VAL A 243 6.51 -16.40 3.57
CA VAL A 243 7.72 -15.63 3.85
C VAL A 243 7.30 -14.18 4.04
N ILE A 244 7.58 -13.64 5.20
CA ILE A 244 7.29 -12.24 5.54
C ILE A 244 8.59 -11.46 5.46
N PHE A 245 8.73 -10.63 4.45
CA PHE A 245 9.82 -9.68 4.35
C PHE A 245 9.55 -8.50 5.28
N LYS A 246 10.46 -8.24 6.20
CA LYS A 246 10.47 -7.08 7.09
C LYS A 246 11.05 -5.88 6.32
N ILE A 247 10.35 -5.45 5.28
CA ILE A 247 10.84 -4.41 4.35
C ILE A 247 11.02 -3.06 5.03
N GLY A 248 10.26 -2.75 6.07
CA GLY A 248 10.48 -1.55 6.86
C GLY A 248 11.85 -1.54 7.55
N ALA A 249 12.29 -2.67 8.12
CA ALA A 249 13.63 -2.79 8.69
C ALA A 249 14.71 -2.62 7.61
N ALA A 250 14.55 -3.27 6.46
CA ALA A 250 15.46 -3.15 5.33
C ALA A 250 15.53 -1.70 4.80
N ALA A 251 14.41 -0.98 4.71
CA ALA A 251 14.37 0.41 4.31
C ALA A 251 15.16 1.31 5.27
N THR A 252 14.99 1.11 6.57
CA THR A 252 15.70 1.89 7.59
C THR A 252 17.20 1.61 7.56
N GLU A 253 17.61 0.36 7.39
CA GLU A 253 19.01 -0.06 7.35
C GLU A 253 19.73 0.45 6.10
N THR A 254 19.13 0.25 4.93
CA THR A 254 19.77 0.57 3.63
C THR A 254 19.48 1.97 3.12
N ARG A 255 18.46 2.64 3.67
CA ARG A 255 17.90 3.90 3.17
C ARG A 255 17.40 3.79 1.73
N ASP A 256 16.96 2.62 1.32
CA ASP A 256 16.45 2.33 -0.02
C ASP A 256 14.93 2.53 -0.04
N LEU A 257 14.48 3.55 -0.79
CA LEU A 257 13.07 3.90 -0.94
C LEU A 257 12.23 2.78 -1.56
N PHE A 258 12.82 1.90 -2.36
CA PHE A 258 12.08 0.78 -2.92
C PHE A 258 11.53 -0.16 -1.84
N PHE A 259 12.19 -0.29 -0.70
CA PHE A 259 11.65 -1.05 0.42
C PHE A 259 10.47 -0.34 1.10
N THR A 260 10.43 0.99 1.08
CA THR A 260 9.31 1.77 1.61
C THR A 260 8.05 1.62 0.75
N PHE A 261 8.22 1.56 -0.57
CA PHE A 261 7.14 1.54 -1.56
C PHE A 261 6.88 0.17 -2.19
N GLY A 262 7.42 -0.91 -1.66
CA GLY A 262 7.16 -2.22 -2.22
C GLY A 262 8.14 -3.30 -1.83
N SER A 263 8.77 -3.94 -2.80
CA SER A 263 9.48 -5.20 -2.62
C SER A 263 10.94 -5.16 -3.08
N GLY A 264 11.60 -4.02 -2.96
CA GLY A 264 13.04 -3.97 -3.18
C GLY A 264 13.50 -4.04 -4.63
N GLY A 265 12.67 -3.61 -5.59
CA GLY A 265 13.09 -3.52 -6.99
C GLY A 265 12.16 -2.66 -7.84
N PRO A 266 12.68 -1.97 -8.88
CA PRO A 266 11.92 -0.98 -9.66
C PRO A 266 10.71 -1.59 -10.39
N ARG A 267 10.80 -2.83 -10.86
CA ARG A 267 9.70 -3.51 -11.57
C ARG A 267 8.49 -3.79 -10.67
N ARG A 268 8.69 -3.85 -9.35
CA ARG A 268 7.66 -4.17 -8.36
C ARG A 268 7.36 -3.00 -7.42
N ALA A 269 8.02 -1.86 -7.60
CA ALA A 269 7.74 -0.66 -6.83
C ALA A 269 6.31 -0.18 -7.06
N CYS A 270 5.78 0.51 -6.08
CA CYS A 270 4.48 1.16 -6.18
C CYS A 270 4.48 2.14 -7.36
N VAL A 271 3.48 2.06 -8.23
CA VAL A 271 3.34 2.97 -9.38
C VAL A 271 3.15 4.43 -8.97
N PHE A 272 2.75 4.67 -7.72
CA PHE A 272 2.54 5.98 -7.14
C PHE A 272 3.78 6.56 -6.46
N MET A 273 4.90 5.86 -6.43
CA MET A 273 6.09 6.27 -5.65
C MET A 273 6.55 7.66 -6.02
N ASP A 274 6.86 7.89 -7.31
CA ASP A 274 7.44 9.16 -7.77
C ASP A 274 6.44 10.32 -7.61
N PHE A 275 5.17 10.07 -7.94
CA PHE A 275 4.09 11.03 -7.71
C PHE A 275 4.00 11.42 -6.24
N PHE A 276 4.01 10.43 -5.38
CA PHE A 276 3.83 10.65 -3.95
C PHE A 276 5.00 11.39 -3.33
N LEU A 277 6.24 11.04 -3.70
CA LEU A 277 7.45 11.74 -3.23
C LEU A 277 7.44 13.21 -3.68
N ALA A 278 7.13 13.47 -4.95
CA ALA A 278 7.04 14.83 -5.46
C ALA A 278 5.94 15.64 -4.75
N PHE A 279 4.74 15.07 -4.61
CA PHE A 279 3.64 15.74 -3.92
C PHE A 279 3.95 16.04 -2.45
N ALA A 280 4.54 15.09 -1.74
CA ALA A 280 4.91 15.26 -0.34
C ALA A 280 6.02 16.33 -0.16
N ALA A 281 6.99 16.38 -1.09
CA ALA A 281 8.04 17.39 -1.09
C ALA A 281 7.47 18.80 -1.36
N ASP A 282 6.53 18.93 -2.31
CA ASP A 282 5.88 20.21 -2.59
C ASP A 282 5.00 20.69 -1.42
N VAL A 283 4.30 19.78 -0.76
CA VAL A 283 3.54 20.08 0.48
C VAL A 283 4.47 20.51 1.59
N GLN A 284 5.62 19.84 1.77
CA GLN A 284 6.64 20.24 2.74
C GLN A 284 7.16 21.65 2.46
N GLY A 285 7.46 21.96 1.20
CA GLY A 285 7.89 23.30 0.78
C GLY A 285 6.83 24.38 1.05
N ALA A 286 5.56 24.09 0.77
CA ALA A 286 4.46 25.00 1.08
C ALA A 286 4.32 25.26 2.58
N LEU A 287 4.42 24.22 3.42
CA LEU A 287 4.36 24.35 4.89
C LEU A 287 5.51 25.22 5.42
N ARG A 288 6.74 25.02 4.93
CA ARG A 288 7.90 25.89 5.28
C ARG A 288 7.63 27.34 4.93
N GLY A 289 7.12 27.61 3.71
CA GLY A 289 6.77 28.96 3.28
C GLY A 289 5.72 29.61 4.19
N MET A 290 4.71 28.87 4.62
CA MET A 290 3.68 29.35 5.54
C MET A 290 4.23 29.64 6.94
N GLN A 291 5.20 28.88 7.44
CA GLN A 291 5.86 29.13 8.73
C GLN A 291 6.75 30.38 8.66
N SER A 292 7.51 30.56 7.59
CA SER A 292 8.39 31.73 7.41
C SER A 292 7.61 33.04 7.24
N ALA A 293 6.37 32.99 6.76
CA ALA A 293 5.52 34.15 6.59
C ALA A 293 4.79 34.61 7.89
N ARG A 294 4.89 33.84 8.98
CA ARG A 294 4.32 34.26 10.27
C ARG A 294 5.18 35.36 10.86
N PRO A 295 4.60 36.51 11.26
CA PRO A 295 5.34 37.51 12.00
C PRO A 295 5.90 36.90 13.30
N PRO A 296 7.10 37.33 13.75
CA PRO A 296 7.65 36.86 15.02
C PRO A 296 6.63 37.11 16.13
N GLU A 297 6.38 36.10 16.97
CA GLU A 297 5.53 36.29 18.16
C GLU A 297 6.11 37.43 18.99
N PRO A 298 5.29 38.38 19.44
CA PRO A 298 5.77 39.42 20.33
C PRO A 298 6.36 38.74 21.57
N SER A 299 7.64 39.04 21.83
CA SER A 299 8.34 38.58 23.04
C SER A 299 7.52 38.98 24.27
N ARG A 300 7.03 38.00 25.00
CA ARG A 300 6.37 38.20 26.31
C ARG A 300 7.36 38.63 27.37
#